data_e9c66687a6d05bc88cc0313c8e829606
#
_entry.id   e9c66687a6d05bc88cc0313c8e829606
#
_cell.length_a   1.000
_cell.length_b   1.000
_cell.length_c   1.000
_cell.angle_alpha   90.00
_cell.angle_beta   90.00
_cell.angle_gamma   90.00
#
_symmetry.space_group_name_H-M   'P 1'
#
loop_
_entity.id
_entity.type
_entity.pdbx_description
1 polymer ?
#
loop_
_entity_poly.entity_id
_entity_poly.type
_entity_poly.pdbx_seq_one_letter_code
_entity_poly.pdbx_strand_id
1 'polypeptide(L)'
;THTQTDRSDVLKNAGESGNNLKCEDIKFSHDGHRMLISSSGGFIHSFELAQPFSLKHINYASENSASFLGQSFDINDDGTKLFTIRNHNTEKTLKEYTLSVPYDVSTATELQSTSLGSTLVIDESYSDDTNKDPPQGLEFSKDGSMLFILIINNSDEINLAADFLEDE
;
A
#
# COMPACT_ATOMS: atom_id res chain seq x y z
N THR A 1 -28.53 7.24 -7.66
CA THR A 1 -28.40 6.59 -6.34
C THR A 1 -26.96 6.10 -6.20
N HIS A 2 -26.18 6.78 -5.33
CA HIS A 2 -24.87 6.29 -4.95
C HIS A 2 -25.06 5.05 -4.07
N THR A 3 -24.68 3.89 -4.58
CA THR A 3 -24.53 2.70 -3.76
C THR A 3 -23.12 2.76 -3.16
N GLN A 4 -23.02 3.07 -1.88
CA GLN A 4 -21.77 2.97 -1.16
C GLN A 4 -21.47 1.48 -0.98
N THR A 5 -20.42 0.98 -1.62
CA THR A 5 -19.90 -0.36 -1.35
C THR A 5 -19.12 -0.27 -0.05
N ASP A 6 -19.52 -1.03 0.96
CA ASP A 6 -18.78 -1.10 2.21
C ASP A 6 -17.43 -1.80 1.94
N ARG A 7 -16.33 -1.10 2.19
CA ARG A 7 -14.97 -1.60 1.95
C ARG A 7 -14.64 -2.81 2.83
N SER A 8 -15.26 -2.91 4.00
CA SER A 8 -15.09 -4.05 4.89
C SER A 8 -15.66 -5.34 4.29
N ASP A 9 -16.68 -5.25 3.45
CA ASP A 9 -17.26 -6.41 2.78
C ASP A 9 -16.31 -6.98 1.70
N VAL A 10 -15.50 -6.14 1.06
CA VAL A 10 -14.48 -6.59 0.10
C VAL A 10 -13.45 -7.48 0.80
N LEU A 11 -12.91 -7.04 1.94
CA LEU A 11 -11.92 -7.81 2.70
C LEU A 11 -12.50 -9.09 3.29
N LYS A 12 -13.74 -9.06 3.79
CA LYS A 12 -14.44 -10.26 4.29
C LYS A 12 -14.67 -11.28 3.18
N ASN A 13 -15.03 -10.82 1.98
CA ASN A 13 -15.21 -11.69 0.82
C ASN A 13 -13.88 -12.26 0.31
N ALA A 14 -12.75 -11.59 0.59
CA ALA A 14 -11.41 -12.08 0.37
C ALA A 14 -10.90 -13.02 1.49
N GLY A 15 -11.77 -13.42 2.41
CA GLY A 15 -11.43 -14.41 3.44
C GLY A 15 -10.77 -13.85 4.69
N GLU A 16 -10.60 -12.54 4.80
CA GLU A 16 -10.11 -11.95 6.06
C GLU A 16 -11.17 -12.02 7.16
N SER A 17 -10.72 -12.33 8.36
CA SER A 17 -11.58 -12.43 9.55
C SER A 17 -11.17 -11.40 10.60
N GLY A 18 -12.15 -10.71 11.18
CA GLY A 18 -11.92 -9.77 12.27
C GLY A 18 -13.04 -8.74 12.38
N ASN A 19 -13.20 -8.18 13.57
CA ASN A 19 -14.24 -7.19 13.84
C ASN A 19 -13.84 -5.75 13.46
N ASN A 20 -12.56 -5.53 13.15
CA ASN A 20 -11.99 -4.20 12.88
C ASN A 20 -11.15 -4.17 11.59
N LEU A 21 -11.58 -4.92 10.56
CA LEU A 21 -10.91 -4.88 9.26
C LEU A 21 -11.02 -3.48 8.65
N LYS A 22 -9.86 -2.89 8.36
CA LYS A 22 -9.75 -1.60 7.70
C LYS A 22 -9.01 -1.78 6.39
N CYS A 23 -9.51 -1.10 5.37
CA CYS A 23 -8.80 -0.85 4.13
C CYS A 23 -7.87 0.32 4.38
N GLU A 24 -6.58 0.13 4.24
CA GLU A 24 -5.58 1.17 4.51
C GLU A 24 -5.22 1.92 3.22
N ASP A 25 -5.03 1.20 2.12
CA ASP A 25 -4.68 1.79 0.83
C ASP A 25 -5.35 1.05 -0.32
N ILE A 26 -5.51 1.71 -1.48
CA ILE A 26 -6.10 1.14 -2.69
C ILE A 26 -5.41 1.68 -3.93
N LYS A 27 -5.01 0.78 -4.82
CA LYS A 27 -4.42 1.11 -6.13
C LYS A 27 -5.16 0.39 -7.25
N PHE A 28 -5.16 1.01 -8.43
CA PHE A 28 -5.69 0.41 -9.66
C PHE A 28 -4.59 0.33 -10.69
N SER A 29 -4.65 -0.70 -11.55
CA SER A 29 -3.87 -0.71 -12.78
C SER A 29 -4.24 0.47 -13.67
N HIS A 30 -3.34 0.86 -14.55
CA HIS A 30 -3.57 1.97 -15.49
C HIS A 30 -4.84 1.79 -16.35
N ASP A 31 -5.14 0.56 -16.75
CA ASP A 31 -6.34 0.20 -17.52
C ASP A 31 -7.60 0.02 -16.65
N GLY A 32 -7.46 0.08 -15.32
CA GLY A 32 -8.55 -0.05 -14.35
C GLY A 32 -9.12 -1.46 -14.21
N HIS A 33 -8.52 -2.48 -14.84
CA HIS A 33 -9.00 -3.86 -14.75
C HIS A 33 -8.43 -4.64 -13.57
N ARG A 34 -7.44 -4.11 -12.86
CA ARG A 34 -6.90 -4.66 -11.62
C ARG A 34 -7.09 -3.67 -10.48
N MET A 35 -7.38 -4.19 -9.32
CA MET A 35 -7.49 -3.43 -8.08
C MET A 35 -6.70 -4.14 -7.00
N LEU A 36 -5.85 -3.41 -6.30
CA LEU A 36 -5.13 -3.89 -5.13
C LEU A 36 -5.62 -3.12 -3.90
N ILE A 37 -5.74 -3.80 -2.78
CA ILE A 37 -6.17 -3.22 -1.50
C ILE A 37 -5.25 -3.74 -0.40
N SER A 38 -4.70 -2.85 0.41
CA SER A 38 -4.06 -3.25 1.66
C SER A 38 -5.05 -3.24 2.82
N SER A 39 -4.83 -4.14 3.77
CA SER A 39 -5.65 -4.28 4.96
C SER A 39 -4.85 -4.02 6.24
N SER A 40 -5.55 -3.67 7.32
CA SER A 40 -4.96 -3.54 8.66
C SER A 40 -4.38 -4.86 9.20
N GLY A 41 -4.71 -5.99 8.58
CA GLY A 41 -4.10 -7.30 8.83
C GLY A 41 -2.70 -7.45 8.24
N GLY A 42 -2.24 -6.48 7.45
CA GLY A 42 -0.94 -6.51 6.77
C GLY A 42 -0.94 -7.33 5.49
N PHE A 43 -2.11 -7.63 4.94
CA PHE A 43 -2.26 -8.29 3.65
C PHE A 43 -2.48 -7.26 2.54
N ILE A 44 -2.00 -7.59 1.34
CA ILE A 44 -2.41 -6.95 0.11
C ILE A 44 -3.20 -8.00 -0.69
N HIS A 45 -4.38 -7.60 -1.13
CA HIS A 45 -5.27 -8.40 -1.98
C HIS A 45 -5.32 -7.79 -3.37
N SER A 46 -5.25 -8.62 -4.39
CA SER A 46 -5.43 -8.22 -5.79
C SER A 46 -6.65 -8.88 -6.38
N PHE A 47 -7.42 -8.11 -7.14
CA PHE A 47 -8.67 -8.53 -7.77
C PHE A 47 -8.72 -8.12 -9.24
N GLU A 48 -9.38 -8.93 -10.05
CA GLU A 48 -9.82 -8.52 -11.39
C GLU A 48 -11.15 -7.76 -11.31
N LEU A 49 -11.29 -6.75 -12.14
CA LEU A 49 -12.52 -6.02 -12.32
C LEU A 49 -13.09 -6.30 -13.71
N ALA A 50 -14.31 -6.79 -13.79
CA ALA A 50 -14.97 -7.05 -15.06
C ALA A 50 -15.28 -5.76 -15.85
N GLN A 51 -15.29 -4.62 -15.16
CA GLN A 51 -15.39 -3.29 -15.77
C GLN A 51 -14.34 -2.37 -15.13
N PRO A 52 -13.62 -1.56 -15.91
CA PRO A 52 -12.59 -0.68 -15.41
C PRO A 52 -13.09 0.23 -14.27
N PHE A 53 -12.30 0.32 -13.20
CA PHE A 53 -12.55 1.17 -12.03
C PHE A 53 -13.92 0.94 -11.35
N SER A 54 -14.55 -0.20 -11.55
CA SER A 54 -15.89 -0.48 -11.05
C SER A 54 -15.91 -1.46 -9.89
N LEU A 55 -16.06 -0.94 -8.67
CA LEU A 55 -16.17 -1.77 -7.46
C LEU A 55 -17.43 -2.64 -7.42
N LYS A 56 -18.42 -2.41 -8.31
CA LYS A 56 -19.59 -3.26 -8.44
C LYS A 56 -19.30 -4.58 -9.17
N HIS A 57 -18.16 -4.64 -9.86
CA HIS A 57 -17.82 -5.73 -10.76
C HIS A 57 -16.50 -6.39 -10.36
N ILE A 58 -16.27 -6.49 -9.04
CA ILE A 58 -15.13 -7.22 -8.47
C ILE A 58 -15.33 -8.71 -8.73
N ASN A 59 -14.34 -9.33 -9.35
CA ASN A 59 -14.28 -10.78 -9.49
C ASN A 59 -13.59 -11.37 -8.25
N TYR A 60 -14.35 -11.72 -7.23
CA TYR A 60 -13.80 -12.31 -6.00
C TYR A 60 -13.15 -13.68 -6.23
N ALA A 61 -13.51 -14.38 -7.30
CA ALA A 61 -12.88 -15.66 -7.66
C ALA A 61 -11.46 -15.51 -8.22
N SER A 62 -11.08 -14.29 -8.64
CA SER A 62 -9.73 -13.97 -9.08
C SER A 62 -8.84 -13.43 -7.96
N GLU A 63 -9.35 -13.37 -6.73
CA GLU A 63 -8.59 -12.85 -5.60
C GLU A 63 -7.33 -13.66 -5.39
N ASN A 64 -6.22 -12.96 -5.20
CA ASN A 64 -4.97 -13.47 -4.65
C ASN A 64 -4.45 -12.50 -3.61
N SER A 65 -3.72 -13.01 -2.63
CA SER A 65 -3.24 -12.21 -1.52
C SER A 65 -1.90 -12.70 -0.99
N ALA A 66 -1.16 -11.79 -0.37
CA ALA A 66 0.03 -12.11 0.37
C ALA A 66 0.21 -11.15 1.56
N SER A 67 0.90 -11.62 2.60
CA SER A 67 1.22 -10.81 3.76
C SER A 67 2.53 -10.07 3.55
N PHE A 68 2.47 -8.74 3.56
CA PHE A 68 3.63 -7.87 3.42
C PHE A 68 3.93 -7.09 4.70
N LEU A 69 3.05 -7.15 5.68
CA LEU A 69 3.13 -6.39 6.93
C LEU A 69 3.26 -4.86 6.71
N GLY A 70 2.96 -4.37 5.50
CA GLY A 70 2.94 -2.97 5.13
C GLY A 70 1.51 -2.42 5.14
N GLN A 71 1.34 -1.14 5.49
CA GLN A 71 0.04 -0.48 5.48
C GLN A 71 -0.16 0.29 4.18
N SER A 72 0.90 0.89 3.65
CA SER A 72 0.88 1.59 2.38
C SER A 72 1.75 0.88 1.36
N PHE A 73 1.34 0.94 0.11
CA PHE A 73 2.04 0.29 -0.99
C PHE A 73 1.89 1.08 -2.29
N ASP A 74 2.77 0.81 -3.21
CA ASP A 74 2.63 1.24 -4.61
C ASP A 74 3.01 0.10 -5.55
N ILE A 75 2.51 0.16 -6.78
CA ILE A 75 2.77 -0.84 -7.82
C ILE A 75 3.03 -0.12 -9.13
N ASN A 76 4.06 -0.54 -9.84
CA ASN A 76 4.38 0.08 -11.13
C ASN A 76 3.33 -0.23 -12.21
N ASP A 77 3.35 0.55 -13.29
CA ASP A 77 2.32 0.54 -14.34
C ASP A 77 2.13 -0.82 -15.02
N ASP A 78 3.19 -1.63 -15.13
CA ASP A 78 3.11 -2.97 -15.72
C ASP A 78 2.79 -4.08 -14.70
N GLY A 79 2.67 -3.73 -13.42
CA GLY A 79 2.30 -4.65 -12.35
C GLY A 79 3.38 -5.66 -11.95
N THR A 80 4.64 -5.43 -12.34
CA THR A 80 5.74 -6.38 -12.08
C THR A 80 6.56 -6.04 -10.84
N LYS A 81 6.43 -4.82 -10.30
CA LYS A 81 7.12 -4.35 -9.10
C LYS A 81 6.13 -3.81 -8.09
N LEU A 82 6.23 -4.31 -6.87
CA LEU A 82 5.44 -3.86 -5.73
C LEU A 82 6.39 -3.25 -4.69
N PHE A 83 6.00 -2.10 -4.17
CA PHE A 83 6.71 -1.42 -3.10
C PHE A 83 5.81 -1.35 -1.88
N THR A 84 6.36 -1.63 -0.70
CA THR A 84 5.62 -1.50 0.56
C THR A 84 6.44 -0.72 1.56
N ILE A 85 5.77 0.09 2.35
CA ILE A 85 6.40 0.74 3.48
C ILE A 85 5.82 0.20 4.78
N ARG A 86 6.71 -0.20 5.68
CA ARG A 86 6.35 -0.65 7.02
C ARG A 86 6.81 0.37 8.04
N ASN A 87 5.91 0.73 8.93
CA ASN A 87 6.26 1.38 10.18
C ASN A 87 5.97 0.43 11.33
N HIS A 88 7.01 -0.12 11.92
CA HIS A 88 6.88 -0.94 13.12
C HIS A 88 7.89 -0.46 14.16
N ASN A 89 7.38 0.18 15.20
CA ASN A 89 8.08 0.61 16.42
C ASN A 89 9.27 1.55 16.29
N THR A 90 10.12 1.48 15.32
CA THR A 90 11.28 2.37 15.08
C THR A 90 11.90 2.14 13.71
N GLU A 91 11.47 1.10 13.01
CA GLU A 91 12.03 0.75 11.71
C GLU A 91 11.09 1.17 10.59
N LYS A 92 11.45 2.24 9.89
CA LYS A 92 10.80 2.64 8.66
C LYS A 92 11.55 1.96 7.52
N THR A 93 10.94 0.93 6.98
CA THR A 93 11.58 0.12 5.95
C THR A 93 10.75 0.16 4.68
N LEU A 94 11.36 0.61 3.60
CA LEU A 94 10.85 0.47 2.24
C LEU A 94 11.32 -0.88 1.71
N LYS A 95 10.40 -1.67 1.18
CA LYS A 95 10.70 -2.94 0.54
C LYS A 95 10.22 -2.94 -0.90
N GLU A 96 11.05 -3.48 -1.77
CA GLU A 96 10.74 -3.74 -3.18
C GLU A 96 10.56 -5.23 -3.39
N TYR A 97 9.53 -5.60 -4.14
CA TYR A 97 9.24 -6.96 -4.57
C TYR A 97 9.11 -7.03 -6.08
N THR A 98 9.55 -8.14 -6.65
CA THR A 98 9.23 -8.50 -8.03
C THR A 98 8.06 -9.47 -8.04
N LEU A 99 7.12 -9.30 -8.98
CA LEU A 99 6.00 -10.19 -9.21
C LEU A 99 6.25 -10.97 -10.50
N SER A 100 6.30 -12.30 -10.43
CA SER A 100 6.51 -13.14 -11.62
C SER A 100 5.28 -13.19 -12.54
N VAL A 101 4.10 -12.89 -11.99
CA VAL A 101 2.86 -12.67 -12.73
C VAL A 101 2.38 -11.27 -12.43
N PRO A 102 2.21 -10.39 -13.44
CA PRO A 102 1.79 -9.00 -13.20
C PRO A 102 0.52 -8.89 -12.38
N TYR A 103 0.54 -8.01 -11.36
CA TYR A 103 -0.54 -7.76 -10.42
C TYR A 103 -0.95 -8.96 -9.54
N ASP A 104 -0.29 -10.10 -9.64
CA ASP A 104 -0.52 -11.24 -8.76
C ASP A 104 0.43 -11.17 -7.56
N VAL A 105 -0.05 -10.60 -6.46
CA VAL A 105 0.75 -10.38 -5.25
C VAL A 105 1.18 -11.68 -4.57
N SER A 106 0.52 -12.80 -4.86
CA SER A 106 0.92 -14.11 -4.33
C SER A 106 2.24 -14.62 -4.93
N THR A 107 2.66 -14.04 -6.06
CA THR A 107 3.91 -14.37 -6.75
C THR A 107 5.09 -13.46 -6.36
N ALA A 108 4.88 -12.57 -5.37
CA ALA A 108 5.88 -11.60 -4.96
C ALA A 108 7.11 -12.25 -4.32
N THR A 109 8.28 -11.79 -4.76
CA THR A 109 9.57 -12.16 -4.17
C THR A 109 10.31 -10.88 -3.78
N GLU A 110 10.72 -10.76 -2.51
CA GLU A 110 11.47 -9.60 -2.03
C GLU A 110 12.78 -9.48 -2.79
N LEU A 111 13.00 -8.32 -3.42
CA LEU A 111 14.21 -8.00 -4.17
C LEU A 111 15.21 -7.27 -3.27
N GLN A 112 14.74 -6.24 -2.58
CA GLN A 112 15.55 -5.45 -1.67
C GLN A 112 14.75 -4.81 -0.56
N SER A 113 15.46 -4.37 0.48
CA SER A 113 14.91 -3.70 1.65
C SER A 113 15.84 -2.56 2.06
N THR A 114 15.31 -1.36 2.19
CA THR A 114 16.05 -0.16 2.55
C THR A 114 15.45 0.46 3.80
N SER A 115 16.30 0.72 4.80
CA SER A 115 15.88 1.49 5.97
C SER A 115 15.84 2.96 5.60
N LEU A 116 14.69 3.60 5.81
CA LEU A 116 14.51 5.02 5.57
C LEU A 116 15.01 5.88 6.76
N GLY A 117 15.41 5.24 7.85
CA GLY A 117 16.17 5.79 8.98
C GLY A 117 15.86 7.25 9.33
N SER A 118 16.91 8.06 9.42
CA SER A 118 16.86 9.51 9.69
C SER A 118 16.57 10.36 8.45
N THR A 119 16.48 9.78 7.26
CA THR A 119 16.20 10.49 6.01
C THR A 119 14.73 10.96 5.97
N LEU A 120 13.82 10.19 6.56
CA LEU A 120 12.48 10.66 6.86
C LEU A 120 12.51 11.46 8.17
N VAL A 121 12.84 12.74 8.08
CA VAL A 121 12.71 13.68 9.19
C VAL A 121 11.23 13.89 9.47
N ILE A 122 10.68 13.03 10.29
CA ILE A 122 9.46 13.35 11.02
C ILE A 122 9.93 14.20 12.18
N ASP A 123 9.33 15.37 12.36
CA ASP A 123 9.63 16.26 13.49
C ASP A 123 9.58 15.45 14.80
N GLU A 124 10.76 15.16 15.35
CA GLU A 124 10.90 14.37 16.58
C GLU A 124 10.43 15.11 17.83
N SER A 125 9.98 16.38 17.71
CA SER A 125 9.45 17.15 18.82
C SER A 125 8.18 16.55 19.44
N TYR A 126 7.57 15.57 18.78
CA TYR A 126 6.46 14.74 19.27
C TYR A 126 6.92 13.38 19.84
N SER A 127 8.00 13.36 20.59
CA SER A 127 8.67 12.12 21.07
C SER A 127 7.94 11.39 22.20
N ASP A 128 6.73 11.76 22.58
CA ASP A 128 6.06 11.21 23.78
C ASP A 128 4.94 10.20 23.48
N ASP A 129 4.72 9.83 22.21
CA ASP A 129 3.71 8.82 21.89
C ASP A 129 4.35 7.56 21.27
N THR A 130 4.16 6.44 21.95
CA THR A 130 4.55 5.10 21.50
C THR A 130 3.73 4.60 20.30
N ASN A 131 2.74 5.37 19.86
CA ASN A 131 1.93 5.17 18.66
C ASN A 131 2.35 6.18 17.58
N LYS A 132 3.55 6.04 17.06
CA LYS A 132 3.97 6.80 15.88
C LYS A 132 3.08 6.37 14.70
N ASP A 133 2.32 7.32 14.16
CA ASP A 133 1.41 7.05 13.06
C ASP A 133 2.16 6.45 11.87
N PRO A 134 1.64 5.34 11.34
CA PRO A 134 2.26 4.71 10.19
C PRO A 134 2.16 5.60 8.95
N PRO A 135 3.04 5.44 7.97
CA PRO A 135 2.85 6.04 6.65
C PRO A 135 1.46 5.69 6.12
N GLN A 136 0.71 6.69 5.68
CA GLN A 136 -0.66 6.55 5.21
C GLN A 136 -0.76 6.49 3.68
N GLY A 137 0.33 6.79 2.98
CA GLY A 137 0.38 6.74 1.52
C GLY A 137 1.81 6.58 1.02
N LEU A 138 1.93 5.88 -0.09
CA LEU A 138 3.16 5.66 -0.83
C LEU A 138 2.84 5.82 -2.31
N GLU A 139 3.62 6.63 -3.03
CA GLU A 139 3.44 6.87 -4.46
C GLU A 139 4.79 7.18 -5.11
N PHE A 140 5.07 6.55 -6.24
CA PHE A 140 6.19 6.95 -7.08
C PHE A 140 5.76 7.95 -8.14
N SER A 141 6.67 8.87 -8.52
CA SER A 141 6.48 9.63 -9.74
C SER A 141 6.40 8.71 -10.94
N LYS A 142 5.74 9.16 -12.00
CA LYS A 142 5.52 8.33 -13.21
C LYS A 142 6.81 7.82 -13.84
N ASP A 143 7.90 8.57 -13.71
CA ASP A 143 9.24 8.21 -14.20
C ASP A 143 10.07 7.41 -13.18
N GLY A 144 9.52 7.16 -11.98
CA GLY A 144 10.19 6.43 -10.91
C GLY A 144 11.31 7.20 -10.20
N SER A 145 11.54 8.47 -10.57
CA SER A 145 12.66 9.26 -10.02
C SER A 145 12.41 9.86 -8.64
N MET A 146 11.13 9.91 -8.21
CA MET A 146 10.74 10.45 -6.90
C MET A 146 9.82 9.50 -6.17
N LEU A 147 10.01 9.40 -4.87
CA LEU A 147 9.12 8.68 -3.95
C LEU A 147 8.43 9.69 -3.04
N PHE A 148 7.11 9.63 -2.98
CA PHE A 148 6.28 10.43 -2.08
C PHE A 148 5.74 9.55 -0.97
N ILE A 149 5.94 9.96 0.27
CA ILE A 149 5.42 9.27 1.45
C ILE A 149 4.55 10.24 2.21
N LEU A 150 3.28 9.88 2.39
CA LEU A 150 2.33 10.64 3.20
C LEU A 150 2.40 10.15 4.63
N ILE A 151 2.68 11.06 5.56
CA ILE A 151 2.68 10.81 6.99
C ILE A 151 1.70 11.80 7.61
N ILE A 152 0.74 11.28 8.38
CA ILE A 152 -0.19 12.10 9.16
C ILE A 152 0.27 12.02 10.61
N ASN A 153 0.52 13.15 11.24
CA ASN A 153 0.78 13.22 12.67
C ASN A 153 -0.49 13.60 13.44
N ASN A 154 -0.51 13.35 14.74
CA ASN A 154 -1.67 13.64 15.60
C ASN A 154 -2.03 15.13 15.74
N SER A 155 -1.27 16.05 15.10
CA SER A 155 -1.54 17.49 15.07
C SER A 155 -2.34 17.94 13.84
N ASP A 156 -2.93 17.01 13.08
CA ASP A 156 -3.64 17.28 11.81
C ASP A 156 -2.75 17.90 10.72
N GLU A 157 -1.44 17.87 10.87
CA GLU A 157 -0.50 18.32 9.86
C GLU A 157 -0.14 17.18 8.89
N ILE A 158 -0.23 17.48 7.60
CA ILE A 158 0.17 16.58 6.52
C ILE A 158 1.63 16.84 6.21
N ASN A 159 2.49 15.87 6.46
CA ASN A 159 3.88 15.92 6.07
C ASN A 159 4.10 15.07 4.81
N LEU A 160 4.61 15.70 3.76
CA LEU A 160 5.06 15.04 2.53
C LEU A 160 6.57 14.94 2.59
N ALA A 161 7.09 13.72 2.64
CA ALA A 161 8.50 13.48 2.38
C ALA A 161 8.65 13.07 0.90
N ALA A 162 9.46 13.79 0.16
CA ALA A 162 9.88 13.42 -1.18
C ALA A 162 11.36 13.06 -1.11
N ASP A 163 11.71 11.85 -1.52
CA ASP A 163 13.10 11.43 -1.65
C ASP A 163 13.44 11.30 -3.14
N PHE A 164 14.60 11.79 -3.51
CA PHE A 164 15.14 11.64 -4.86
C PHE A 164 15.98 10.36 -4.84
N LEU A 165 15.52 9.35 -5.57
CA LEU A 165 16.34 8.19 -5.83
C LEU A 165 17.38 8.62 -6.87
N GLU A 166 18.57 9.02 -6.41
CA GLU A 166 19.70 9.22 -7.32
C GLU A 166 20.13 7.85 -7.84
N ASP A 167 20.09 7.69 -9.16
CA ASP A 167 20.68 6.54 -9.85
C ASP A 167 22.20 6.55 -9.60
N GLU A 168 22.73 5.51 -8.94
CA GLU A 168 24.15 5.18 -8.96
C GLU A 168 24.52 4.33 -10.20
#